data_1ad3c58c61efbc30e87cef993fdcedf9
#
_entry.id   1ad3c58c61efbc30e87cef993fdcedf9
#
_cell.length_a   1.000
_cell.length_b   1.000
_cell.length_c   1.000
_cell.angle_alpha   90.00
_cell.angle_beta   90.00
_cell.angle_gamma   90.00
#
_symmetry.space_group_name_H-M   'P 1'
#
loop_
_entity.id
_entity.type
_entity.pdbx_description
1 polymer ?
#
loop_
_entity_poly.entity_id
_entity_poly.type
_entity_poly.pdbx_seq_one_letter_code
_entity_poly.pdbx_strand_id
1 'polypeptide(L)'
;MPIVYDPRVSMSLVGHFAGAINGASIARGVSFLKDAMGKQVFARGIEIVDDPHRVRGLRSKPFDGEGVANGRRALAQDGLLTTWIMDSASARQLGLATTGHAARGTGGPPSPAATNLYMQAGTPTPAELMADIKQGFYVTELIGMGVNGVTGDYSRGASGFWIENGAIAYPVNEITIAGNLKDMFLHLTPANDLTFRYGTNAPTLRVEGMTIAGA
;
A
#
# COMPACT_ATOMS: atom_id res chain seq x y z
N MET A 1 -9.58 -2.38 -17.06
CA MET A 1 -8.48 -3.21 -17.64
C MET A 1 -7.55 -3.65 -16.52
N PRO A 2 -6.83 -4.78 -16.67
CA PRO A 2 -5.78 -5.16 -15.73
C PRO A 2 -4.58 -4.22 -15.86
N ILE A 3 -4.03 -3.81 -14.70
CA ILE A 3 -2.79 -3.04 -14.61
C ILE A 3 -1.81 -3.79 -13.72
N VAL A 4 -0.59 -3.98 -14.19
CA VAL A 4 0.50 -4.62 -13.45
C VAL A 4 1.49 -3.55 -13.00
N TYR A 5 1.73 -3.45 -11.70
CA TYR A 5 2.62 -2.48 -11.09
C TYR A 5 3.98 -3.13 -10.82
N ASP A 6 5.04 -2.59 -11.40
CA ASP A 6 6.43 -2.93 -11.08
C ASP A 6 6.71 -2.71 -9.58
N PRO A 7 7.58 -3.49 -8.90
CA PRO A 7 7.91 -3.31 -7.48
C PRO A 7 8.33 -1.89 -7.09
N ARG A 8 8.92 -1.13 -8.01
CA ARG A 8 9.32 0.27 -7.79
C ARG A 8 8.13 1.22 -7.57
N VAL A 9 6.98 0.89 -8.12
CA VAL A 9 5.76 1.71 -8.04
C VAL A 9 4.65 1.04 -7.22
N SER A 10 4.62 -0.29 -7.14
CA SER A 10 3.63 -1.05 -6.37
C SER A 10 3.66 -0.73 -4.87
N MET A 11 4.84 -0.43 -4.32
CA MET A 11 5.00 0.00 -2.93
C MET A 11 4.18 1.25 -2.59
N SER A 12 3.81 2.08 -3.59
CA SER A 12 2.97 3.26 -3.37
C SER A 12 1.54 2.87 -2.95
N LEU A 13 1.00 1.75 -3.44
CA LEU A 13 -0.32 1.24 -3.02
C LEU A 13 -0.31 0.85 -1.54
N VAL A 14 0.77 0.20 -1.08
CA VAL A 14 0.97 -0.12 0.35
C VAL A 14 1.14 1.16 1.18
N GLY A 15 1.81 2.17 0.63
CA GLY A 15 1.91 3.50 1.22
C GLY A 15 0.56 4.21 1.37
N HIS A 16 -0.29 4.16 0.35
CA HIS A 16 -1.65 4.71 0.40
C HIS A 16 -2.52 3.98 1.44
N PHE A 17 -2.42 2.66 1.54
CA PHE A 17 -3.07 1.89 2.61
C PHE A 17 -2.60 2.37 3.99
N ALA A 18 -1.29 2.48 4.24
CA ALA A 18 -0.75 2.95 5.51
C ALA A 18 -1.23 4.38 5.86
N GLY A 19 -1.32 5.26 4.87
CA GLY A 19 -1.90 6.59 5.02
C GLY A 19 -3.38 6.55 5.41
N ALA A 20 -4.16 5.65 4.81
CA ALA A 20 -5.58 5.49 5.09
C ALA A 20 -5.87 4.90 6.47
N ILE A 21 -4.98 4.07 7.02
CA ILE A 21 -5.10 3.51 8.38
C ILE A 21 -4.32 4.30 9.44
N ASN A 22 -3.85 5.51 9.09
CA ASN A 22 -3.17 6.39 10.03
C ASN A 22 -4.14 6.88 11.11
N GLY A 23 -3.83 6.60 12.38
CA GLY A 23 -4.69 6.87 13.53
C GLY A 23 -5.12 8.34 13.65
N ALA A 24 -4.25 9.29 13.28
CA ALA A 24 -4.62 10.70 13.29
C ALA A 24 -5.64 11.05 12.19
N SER A 25 -5.59 10.39 11.03
CA SER A 25 -6.59 10.55 9.97
C SER A 25 -7.92 9.89 10.34
N ILE A 26 -7.85 8.72 10.98
CA ILE A 26 -9.02 8.00 11.50
C ILE A 26 -9.72 8.85 12.58
N ALA A 27 -8.98 9.38 13.55
CA ALA A 27 -9.53 10.20 14.63
C ALA A 27 -10.22 11.47 14.11
N ARG A 28 -9.73 12.06 13.02
CA ARG A 28 -10.36 13.20 12.35
C ARG A 28 -11.51 12.83 11.40
N GLY A 29 -11.77 11.53 11.18
CA GLY A 29 -12.79 11.06 10.25
C GLY A 29 -12.46 11.27 8.76
N VAL A 30 -11.21 11.59 8.41
CA VAL A 30 -10.77 11.94 7.04
C VAL A 30 -10.05 10.80 6.32
N SER A 31 -10.57 9.57 6.47
CA SER A 31 -10.06 8.40 5.77
C SER A 31 -11.19 7.60 5.15
N PHE A 32 -10.97 7.07 3.93
CA PHE A 32 -11.90 6.15 3.27
C PHE A 32 -11.99 4.79 3.98
N LEU A 33 -11.06 4.46 4.88
CA LEU A 33 -11.07 3.23 5.68
C LEU A 33 -11.53 3.44 7.13
N LYS A 34 -12.00 4.63 7.53
CA LYS A 34 -12.34 4.97 8.92
C LYS A 34 -13.27 3.97 9.62
N ASP A 35 -14.17 3.33 8.88
CA ASP A 35 -15.15 2.37 9.41
C ASP A 35 -14.81 0.92 9.01
N ALA A 36 -13.55 0.64 8.65
CA ALA A 36 -13.13 -0.62 8.06
C ALA A 36 -12.45 -1.60 9.05
N MET A 37 -12.30 -1.25 10.33
CA MET A 37 -11.70 -2.13 11.33
C MET A 37 -12.43 -3.48 11.38
N GLY A 38 -11.66 -4.57 11.24
CA GLY A 38 -12.18 -5.94 11.21
C GLY A 38 -12.90 -6.34 9.92
N LYS A 39 -12.96 -5.45 8.92
CA LYS A 39 -13.59 -5.74 7.62
C LYS A 39 -12.56 -6.12 6.57
N GLN A 40 -13.03 -6.79 5.52
CA GLN A 40 -12.25 -7.09 4.34
C GLN A 40 -11.94 -5.80 3.59
N VAL A 41 -10.66 -5.49 3.43
CA VAL A 41 -10.15 -4.32 2.70
C VAL A 41 -9.24 -4.70 1.55
N PHE A 42 -8.69 -5.91 1.56
CA PHE A 42 -7.94 -6.51 0.45
C PHE A 42 -8.56 -7.83 0.02
N ALA A 43 -8.15 -8.35 -1.12
CA ALA A 43 -8.42 -9.72 -1.51
C ALA A 43 -7.97 -10.71 -0.40
N ARG A 44 -8.61 -11.87 -0.31
CA ARG A 44 -8.19 -12.93 0.62
C ARG A 44 -6.76 -13.39 0.32
N GLY A 45 -6.05 -13.81 1.37
CA GLY A 45 -4.65 -14.22 1.28
C GLY A 45 -3.66 -13.04 1.31
N ILE A 46 -4.11 -11.78 1.25
CA ILE A 46 -3.23 -10.63 1.34
C ILE A 46 -2.84 -10.37 2.80
N GLU A 47 -1.52 -10.27 3.01
CA GLU A 47 -0.95 -9.85 4.29
C GLU A 47 -0.10 -8.60 4.13
N ILE A 48 -0.34 -7.60 4.98
CA ILE A 48 0.49 -6.39 5.08
C ILE A 48 1.04 -6.30 6.49
N VAL A 49 2.36 -6.20 6.60
CA VAL A 49 3.09 -6.25 7.87
C VAL A 49 3.94 -5.00 8.06
N ASP A 50 3.95 -4.47 9.27
CA ASP A 50 4.95 -3.53 9.75
C ASP A 50 5.89 -4.25 10.74
N ASP A 51 7.21 -4.19 10.49
CA ASP A 51 8.20 -4.87 11.29
C ASP A 51 9.33 -3.92 11.73
N PRO A 52 9.19 -3.29 12.92
CA PRO A 52 10.22 -2.40 13.46
C PRO A 52 11.51 -3.12 13.88
N HIS A 53 11.51 -4.45 13.99
CA HIS A 53 12.67 -5.24 14.42
C HIS A 53 13.33 -6.02 13.29
N ARG A 54 12.95 -5.73 12.04
CA ARG A 54 13.58 -6.37 10.87
C ARG A 54 15.09 -6.14 10.88
N VAL A 55 15.87 -7.22 10.83
CA VAL A 55 17.32 -7.16 10.77
C VAL A 55 17.77 -6.38 9.52
N ARG A 56 18.60 -5.35 9.72
CA ARG A 56 19.07 -4.43 8.69
C ARG A 56 17.94 -3.69 7.93
N GLY A 57 16.74 -3.60 8.52
CA GLY A 57 15.65 -2.79 7.96
C GLY A 57 15.97 -1.30 8.06
N LEU A 58 15.69 -0.54 7.00
CA LEU A 58 16.02 0.89 6.91
C LEU A 58 15.32 1.75 7.97
N ARG A 59 14.19 1.28 8.51
CA ARG A 59 13.39 1.98 9.53
C ARG A 59 13.26 1.19 10.83
N SER A 60 14.17 0.25 11.06
CA SER A 60 14.18 -0.53 12.30
C SER A 60 14.54 0.34 13.50
N LYS A 61 13.85 0.11 14.61
CA LYS A 61 14.03 0.82 15.87
C LYS A 61 13.51 -0.01 17.05
N PRO A 62 14.18 0.04 18.23
CA PRO A 62 13.81 -0.80 19.38
C PRO A 62 12.55 -0.33 20.12
N PHE A 63 12.16 0.94 19.96
CA PHE A 63 10.96 1.57 20.51
C PHE A 63 10.53 2.71 19.58
N ASP A 64 9.33 3.19 19.73
CA ASP A 64 8.79 4.27 18.91
C ASP A 64 9.28 5.67 19.33
N GLY A 65 8.80 6.73 18.68
CA GLY A 65 9.20 8.12 18.95
C GLY A 65 8.71 8.69 20.29
N GLU A 66 7.89 7.96 21.03
CA GLU A 66 7.41 8.29 22.38
C GLU A 66 8.02 7.39 23.45
N GLY A 67 8.97 6.50 23.09
CA GLY A 67 9.58 5.52 24.01
C GLY A 67 8.69 4.31 24.29
N VAL A 68 7.62 4.11 23.54
CA VAL A 68 6.72 2.97 23.70
C VAL A 68 7.29 1.75 22.99
N ALA A 69 7.20 0.57 23.62
CA ALA A 69 7.58 -0.69 23.01
C ALA A 69 6.79 -0.92 21.71
N ASN A 70 7.50 -1.25 20.67
CA ASN A 70 6.93 -1.61 19.37
C ASN A 70 7.18 -3.10 19.08
N GLY A 71 6.61 -3.60 17.99
CA GLY A 71 6.78 -5.00 17.59
C GLY A 71 6.18 -5.27 16.22
N ARG A 72 6.60 -6.39 15.64
CA ARG A 72 6.06 -6.87 14.36
C ARG A 72 4.54 -7.02 14.47
N ARG A 73 3.82 -6.44 13.51
CA ARG A 73 2.35 -6.40 13.52
C ARG A 73 1.81 -6.60 12.11
N ALA A 74 0.85 -7.50 11.96
CA ALA A 74 0.03 -7.54 10.77
C ALA A 74 -0.94 -6.34 10.80
N LEU A 75 -0.95 -5.52 9.78
CA LEU A 75 -1.89 -4.40 9.58
C LEU A 75 -3.10 -4.86 8.79
N ALA A 76 -2.89 -5.80 7.87
CA ALA A 76 -3.94 -6.60 7.25
C ALA A 76 -3.54 -8.08 7.30
N GLN A 77 -4.48 -8.96 7.60
CA GLN A 77 -4.29 -10.41 7.67
C GLN A 77 -5.45 -11.10 6.95
N ASP A 78 -5.12 -11.97 5.98
CA ASP A 78 -6.09 -12.56 5.07
C ASP A 78 -7.04 -11.50 4.44
N GLY A 79 -6.47 -10.32 4.13
CA GLY A 79 -7.19 -9.17 3.61
C GLY A 79 -8.06 -8.40 4.62
N LEU A 80 -8.20 -8.88 5.86
CA LEU A 80 -8.95 -8.20 6.93
C LEU A 80 -8.07 -7.12 7.58
N LEU A 81 -8.61 -5.91 7.76
CA LEU A 81 -7.94 -4.85 8.51
C LEU A 81 -7.92 -5.19 9.99
N THR A 82 -6.73 -5.28 10.59
CA THR A 82 -6.53 -5.77 11.97
C THR A 82 -6.27 -4.66 12.98
N THR A 83 -5.73 -3.51 12.53
CA THR A 83 -5.34 -2.43 13.44
C THR A 83 -5.14 -1.10 12.70
N TRP A 84 -5.19 0.00 13.45
CA TRP A 84 -4.69 1.31 13.00
C TRP A 84 -3.20 1.47 13.33
N ILE A 85 -2.51 2.35 12.61
CA ILE A 85 -1.17 2.82 12.96
C ILE A 85 -1.34 4.02 13.90
N MET A 86 -1.04 3.87 15.20
CA MET A 86 -1.35 4.88 16.22
C MET A 86 -0.13 5.27 17.05
N ASP A 87 -0.03 6.57 17.33
CA ASP A 87 0.73 7.16 18.43
C ASP A 87 -0.17 7.28 19.68
N SER A 88 0.36 7.78 20.77
CA SER A 88 -0.41 7.95 22.02
C SER A 88 -1.52 8.98 21.89
N ALA A 89 -1.34 10.02 21.08
CA ALA A 89 -2.34 11.07 20.90
C ALA A 89 -3.56 10.57 20.13
N SER A 90 -3.36 9.94 18.96
CA SER A 90 -4.44 9.38 18.16
C SER A 90 -5.14 8.20 18.87
N ALA A 91 -4.39 7.37 19.58
CA ALA A 91 -4.96 6.29 20.39
C ALA A 91 -5.92 6.81 21.46
N ARG A 92 -5.54 7.86 22.21
CA ARG A 92 -6.42 8.49 23.21
C ARG A 92 -7.68 9.08 22.58
N GLN A 93 -7.55 9.75 21.41
CA GLN A 93 -8.71 10.30 20.70
C GLN A 93 -9.70 9.22 20.26
N LEU A 94 -9.19 8.04 19.94
CA LEU A 94 -10.00 6.88 19.52
C LEU A 94 -10.47 6.00 20.69
N GLY A 95 -10.07 6.28 21.92
CA GLY A 95 -10.38 5.44 23.07
C GLY A 95 -9.66 4.08 23.06
N LEU A 96 -8.49 4.00 22.39
CA LEU A 96 -7.70 2.79 22.16
C LEU A 96 -6.32 2.89 22.81
N ALA A 97 -5.60 1.77 22.87
CA ALA A 97 -4.19 1.74 23.25
C ALA A 97 -3.31 2.08 22.01
N THR A 98 -2.19 2.78 22.26
CA THR A 98 -1.20 3.04 21.20
C THR A 98 -0.65 1.72 20.62
N THR A 99 -0.26 1.77 19.36
CA THR A 99 0.33 0.62 18.66
C THR A 99 1.86 0.68 18.58
N GLY A 100 2.49 1.67 19.23
CA GLY A 100 3.94 1.86 19.20
C GLY A 100 4.45 2.33 17.84
N HIS A 101 3.68 3.17 17.16
CA HIS A 101 4.00 3.67 15.83
C HIS A 101 4.28 5.17 15.79
N ALA A 102 4.62 5.79 16.92
CA ALA A 102 4.99 7.18 16.92
C ALA A 102 6.31 7.40 16.16
N ALA A 103 6.33 8.39 15.29
CA ALA A 103 7.54 8.95 14.69
C ALA A 103 7.70 10.40 15.11
N ARG A 104 8.92 10.79 15.47
CA ARG A 104 9.24 12.16 15.90
C ARG A 104 10.25 12.78 14.96
N GLY A 105 9.89 13.91 14.40
CA GLY A 105 10.83 14.82 13.71
C GLY A 105 11.38 15.89 14.67
N THR A 106 12.23 16.77 14.16
CA THR A 106 12.84 17.87 14.94
C THR A 106 11.91 19.08 15.12
N GLY A 107 10.90 19.22 14.27
CA GLY A 107 10.07 20.44 14.19
C GLY A 107 8.64 20.32 14.71
N GLY A 108 8.24 19.21 15.35
CA GLY A 108 6.86 19.06 15.77
C GLY A 108 6.60 17.90 16.76
N PRO A 109 5.35 17.75 17.21
CA PRO A 109 4.95 16.62 18.04
C PRO A 109 5.08 15.30 17.27
N PRO A 110 5.14 14.15 17.97
CA PRO A 110 5.07 12.84 17.35
C PRO A 110 3.81 12.66 16.50
N SER A 111 3.90 11.84 15.47
CA SER A 111 2.77 11.47 14.61
C SER A 111 2.84 10.00 14.22
N PRO A 112 1.69 9.34 13.93
CA PRO A 112 1.69 7.94 13.54
C PRO A 112 2.43 7.72 12.21
N ALA A 113 3.35 6.75 12.18
CA ALA A 113 4.04 6.32 10.95
C ALA A 113 4.45 4.86 11.02
N ALA A 114 4.37 4.17 9.88
CA ALA A 114 4.89 2.82 9.73
C ALA A 114 6.42 2.79 9.78
N THR A 115 6.97 1.64 10.12
CA THR A 115 8.41 1.37 10.12
C THR A 115 8.82 0.64 8.83
N ASN A 116 9.26 -0.62 8.91
CA ASN A 116 9.54 -1.42 7.71
C ASN A 116 8.24 -2.10 7.27
N LEU A 117 7.52 -1.41 6.42
CA LEU A 117 6.21 -1.81 5.93
C LEU A 117 6.35 -2.67 4.67
N TYR A 118 5.62 -3.76 4.57
CA TYR A 118 5.63 -4.56 3.36
C TYR A 118 4.35 -5.36 3.15
N MET A 119 4.04 -5.64 1.89
CA MET A 119 3.07 -6.65 1.50
C MET A 119 3.80 -7.97 1.31
N GLN A 120 3.29 -9.06 1.89
CA GLN A 120 3.83 -10.40 1.69
C GLN A 120 3.77 -10.79 0.20
N ALA A 121 4.75 -11.58 -0.22
CA ALA A 121 4.77 -12.16 -1.56
C ALA A 121 3.60 -13.14 -1.75
N GLY A 122 3.03 -13.13 -2.93
CA GLY A 122 2.10 -14.16 -3.40
C GLY A 122 2.84 -15.41 -3.90
N THR A 123 2.11 -16.26 -4.61
CA THR A 123 2.67 -17.49 -5.21
C THR A 123 3.05 -17.33 -6.69
N PRO A 124 2.27 -16.62 -7.56
CA PRO A 124 2.59 -16.54 -8.97
C PRO A 124 3.84 -15.70 -9.23
N THR A 125 4.60 -16.05 -10.24
CA THR A 125 5.65 -15.20 -10.78
C THR A 125 5.04 -13.96 -11.49
N PRO A 126 5.80 -12.87 -11.70
CA PRO A 126 5.32 -11.75 -12.51
C PRO A 126 4.86 -12.14 -13.91
N ALA A 127 5.53 -13.12 -14.54
CA ALA A 127 5.13 -13.63 -15.84
C ALA A 127 3.79 -14.37 -15.79
N GLU A 128 3.56 -15.21 -14.78
CA GLU A 128 2.28 -15.88 -14.57
C GLU A 128 1.15 -14.90 -14.28
N LEU A 129 1.42 -13.79 -13.55
CA LEU A 129 0.43 -12.73 -13.34
C LEU A 129 -0.03 -12.05 -14.64
N MET A 130 0.79 -12.05 -15.68
CA MET A 130 0.47 -11.43 -16.96
C MET A 130 -0.10 -12.41 -17.98
N ALA A 131 0.12 -13.71 -17.81
CA ALA A 131 -0.06 -14.74 -18.85
C ALA A 131 -1.44 -14.76 -19.52
N ASP A 132 -2.52 -14.44 -18.79
CA ASP A 132 -3.90 -14.41 -19.28
C ASP A 132 -4.37 -13.01 -19.72
N ILE A 133 -3.52 -11.99 -19.60
CA ILE A 133 -3.86 -10.61 -19.98
C ILE A 133 -3.83 -10.48 -21.50
N LYS A 134 -5.00 -10.33 -22.12
CA LYS A 134 -5.09 -10.05 -23.56
C LYS A 134 -4.59 -8.65 -23.89
N GLN A 135 -5.07 -7.65 -23.13
CA GLN A 135 -4.65 -6.25 -23.20
C GLN A 135 -4.58 -5.67 -21.79
N GLY A 136 -3.49 -5.02 -21.46
CA GLY A 136 -3.24 -4.41 -20.15
C GLY A 136 -2.04 -3.46 -20.18
N PHE A 137 -1.67 -2.98 -19.00
CA PHE A 137 -0.57 -2.04 -18.88
C PHE A 137 0.37 -2.41 -17.72
N TYR A 138 1.67 -2.47 -17.99
CA TYR A 138 2.72 -2.65 -17.02
C TYR A 138 3.32 -1.30 -16.64
N VAL A 139 3.02 -0.82 -15.42
CA VAL A 139 3.43 0.50 -14.92
C VAL A 139 4.83 0.43 -14.34
N THR A 140 5.74 1.27 -14.82
CA THR A 140 7.10 1.41 -14.29
C THR A 140 7.34 2.76 -13.61
N GLU A 141 6.51 3.76 -13.90
CA GLU A 141 6.60 5.10 -13.35
C GLU A 141 5.21 5.69 -13.11
N LEU A 142 5.07 6.45 -12.02
CA LEU A 142 3.85 7.17 -11.67
C LEU A 142 4.14 8.65 -11.45
N ILE A 143 3.30 9.51 -12.04
CA ILE A 143 3.44 10.97 -12.00
C ILE A 143 2.20 11.58 -11.32
N GLY A 144 2.39 12.69 -10.63
CA GLY A 144 1.32 13.44 -9.97
C GLY A 144 0.93 12.91 -8.58
N MET A 145 -0.03 13.59 -7.95
CA MET A 145 -0.48 13.37 -6.56
C MET A 145 -1.99 13.06 -6.47
N GLY A 146 -2.58 12.53 -7.53
CA GLY A 146 -4.01 12.33 -7.70
C GLY A 146 -4.62 11.20 -6.86
N VAL A 147 -4.46 11.24 -5.54
CA VAL A 147 -5.09 10.30 -4.61
C VAL A 147 -5.88 11.06 -3.56
N ASN A 148 -7.18 10.80 -3.47
CA ASN A 148 -8.04 11.37 -2.45
C ASN A 148 -8.12 10.43 -1.24
N GLY A 149 -7.50 10.81 -0.12
CA GLY A 149 -7.48 10.01 1.10
C GLY A 149 -8.85 9.88 1.80
N VAL A 150 -9.84 10.72 1.46
CA VAL A 150 -11.18 10.70 2.06
C VAL A 150 -12.12 9.76 1.30
N THR A 151 -12.06 9.77 -0.04
CA THR A 151 -12.96 8.98 -0.90
C THR A 151 -12.33 7.68 -1.39
N GLY A 152 -11.00 7.64 -1.49
CA GLY A 152 -10.24 6.55 -2.08
C GLY A 152 -10.01 6.71 -3.58
N ASP A 153 -10.46 7.79 -4.20
CA ASP A 153 -10.28 8.02 -5.62
C ASP A 153 -8.79 8.12 -5.97
N TYR A 154 -8.41 7.41 -7.02
CA TYR A 154 -7.05 7.27 -7.51
C TYR A 154 -6.99 7.64 -8.99
N SER A 155 -6.14 8.61 -9.32
CA SER A 155 -5.87 9.02 -10.70
C SER A 155 -4.42 9.49 -10.81
N ARG A 156 -3.59 8.78 -11.60
CA ARG A 156 -2.16 9.06 -11.73
C ARG A 156 -1.74 9.05 -13.18
N GLY A 157 -0.90 10.00 -13.57
CA GLY A 157 -0.10 9.88 -14.78
C GLY A 157 0.82 8.66 -14.67
N ALA A 158 1.01 7.95 -15.76
CA ALA A 158 1.80 6.72 -15.80
C ALA A 158 2.60 6.59 -17.09
N SER A 159 3.78 5.95 -16.93
CA SER A 159 4.61 5.47 -18.02
C SER A 159 4.97 4.01 -17.79
N GLY A 160 5.18 3.27 -18.86
CA GLY A 160 5.48 1.83 -18.77
C GLY A 160 5.39 1.13 -20.10
N PHE A 161 4.78 -0.04 -20.11
CA PHE A 161 4.69 -0.89 -21.29
C PHE A 161 3.28 -1.42 -21.48
N TRP A 162 2.82 -1.48 -22.71
CA TRP A 162 1.60 -2.18 -23.06
C TRP A 162 1.79 -3.69 -22.92
N ILE A 163 0.78 -4.40 -22.44
CA ILE A 163 0.74 -5.86 -22.39
C ILE A 163 -0.21 -6.35 -23.46
N GLU A 164 0.27 -7.27 -24.31
CA GLU A 164 -0.54 -7.97 -25.30
C GLU A 164 -0.32 -9.47 -25.20
N ASN A 165 -1.42 -10.23 -25.11
CA ASN A 165 -1.39 -11.70 -25.09
C ASN A 165 -0.39 -12.28 -24.06
N GLY A 166 -0.35 -11.73 -22.85
CA GLY A 166 0.48 -12.20 -21.75
C GLY A 166 1.93 -11.72 -21.77
N ALA A 167 2.33 -10.87 -22.70
CA ALA A 167 3.71 -10.40 -22.85
C ALA A 167 3.79 -8.87 -22.93
N ILE A 168 4.92 -8.32 -22.49
CA ILE A 168 5.27 -6.91 -22.71
C ILE A 168 5.50 -6.68 -24.19
N ALA A 169 4.75 -5.70 -24.78
CA ALA A 169 4.76 -5.42 -26.21
C ALA A 169 5.59 -4.18 -26.57
N TYR A 170 5.15 -2.99 -26.19
CA TYR A 170 5.80 -1.72 -26.57
C TYR A 170 5.71 -0.69 -25.42
N PRO A 171 6.64 0.29 -25.39
CA PRO A 171 6.60 1.34 -24.37
C PRO A 171 5.44 2.32 -24.63
N VAL A 172 4.85 2.81 -23.54
CA VAL A 172 3.78 3.81 -23.53
C VAL A 172 4.06 4.83 -22.44
N ASN A 173 3.86 6.11 -22.75
CA ASN A 173 3.95 7.22 -21.80
C ASN A 173 2.71 8.13 -21.92
N GLU A 174 2.65 9.16 -21.07
CA GLU A 174 1.62 10.21 -21.09
C GLU A 174 0.19 9.69 -20.99
N ILE A 175 -0.01 8.56 -20.30
CA ILE A 175 -1.34 8.04 -20.01
C ILE A 175 -1.74 8.33 -18.56
N THR A 176 -3.04 8.24 -18.30
CA THR A 176 -3.61 8.29 -16.96
C THR A 176 -4.22 6.94 -16.61
N ILE A 177 -3.89 6.43 -15.44
CA ILE A 177 -4.55 5.28 -14.85
C ILE A 177 -5.42 5.73 -13.69
N ALA A 178 -6.66 5.23 -13.63
CA ALA A 178 -7.65 5.66 -12.64
C ALA A 178 -8.43 4.47 -12.07
N GLY A 179 -8.90 4.66 -10.82
CA GLY A 179 -9.71 3.71 -10.09
C GLY A 179 -10.12 4.24 -8.72
N ASN A 180 -10.62 3.38 -7.87
CA ASN A 180 -10.83 3.69 -6.46
C ASN A 180 -10.04 2.68 -5.61
N LEU A 181 -9.27 3.15 -4.63
CA LEU A 181 -8.40 2.31 -3.80
C LEU A 181 -9.15 1.19 -3.06
N LYS A 182 -10.43 1.39 -2.72
CA LYS A 182 -11.26 0.33 -2.10
C LYS A 182 -11.42 -0.87 -3.05
N ASP A 183 -11.76 -0.58 -4.31
CA ASP A 183 -11.96 -1.62 -5.33
C ASP A 183 -10.62 -2.21 -5.76
N MET A 184 -9.60 -1.35 -5.96
CA MET A 184 -8.25 -1.78 -6.32
C MET A 184 -7.66 -2.76 -5.32
N PHE A 185 -7.83 -2.52 -4.02
CA PHE A 185 -7.31 -3.41 -2.97
C PHE A 185 -8.05 -4.76 -2.93
N LEU A 186 -9.36 -4.76 -3.18
CA LEU A 186 -10.15 -6.00 -3.23
C LEU A 186 -9.86 -6.86 -4.47
N HIS A 187 -9.32 -6.26 -5.54
CA HIS A 187 -9.01 -6.92 -6.81
C HIS A 187 -7.50 -6.95 -7.11
N LEU A 188 -6.69 -7.02 -6.05
CA LEU A 188 -5.22 -7.00 -6.14
C LEU A 188 -4.66 -8.41 -5.93
N THR A 189 -3.69 -8.79 -6.76
CA THR A 189 -2.96 -10.06 -6.65
C THR A 189 -1.45 -9.78 -6.62
N PRO A 190 -0.72 -10.23 -5.58
CA PRO A 190 0.74 -10.09 -5.49
C PRO A 190 1.48 -11.23 -6.19
N ALA A 191 2.62 -10.91 -6.79
CA ALA A 191 3.59 -11.87 -7.27
C ALA A 191 4.53 -12.38 -6.16
N ASN A 192 5.43 -13.29 -6.52
CA ASN A 192 6.39 -13.91 -5.59
C ASN A 192 7.74 -13.20 -5.49
N ASP A 193 7.92 -12.05 -6.15
CA ASP A 193 9.18 -11.34 -6.34
C ASP A 193 9.47 -10.24 -5.31
N LEU A 194 8.90 -10.35 -4.10
CA LEU A 194 9.15 -9.38 -3.02
C LEU A 194 10.65 -9.26 -2.71
N THR A 195 11.16 -8.06 -2.84
CA THR A 195 12.54 -7.70 -2.48
C THR A 195 12.55 -6.50 -1.54
N PHE A 196 13.31 -6.60 -0.45
CA PHE A 196 13.43 -5.50 0.52
C PHE A 196 14.54 -4.52 0.12
N ARG A 197 14.15 -3.36 -0.37
CA ARG A 197 15.06 -2.29 -0.81
C ARG A 197 14.83 -0.95 -0.10
N TYR A 198 13.61 -0.74 0.40
CA TYR A 198 13.14 0.54 0.95
C TYR A 198 12.49 0.35 2.32
N GLY A 199 12.06 1.44 2.94
CA GLY A 199 11.25 1.39 4.16
C GLY A 199 9.82 0.86 3.92
N THR A 200 9.31 0.95 2.69
CA THR A 200 8.06 0.32 2.24
C THR A 200 8.37 -0.55 1.04
N ASN A 201 7.91 -1.79 1.03
CA ASN A 201 8.20 -2.75 -0.04
C ASN A 201 6.94 -3.51 -0.44
N ALA A 202 6.83 -3.82 -1.72
CA ALA A 202 5.81 -4.70 -2.27
C ALA A 202 6.39 -5.49 -3.45
N PRO A 203 5.84 -6.67 -3.76
CA PRO A 203 6.18 -7.38 -4.99
C PRO A 203 5.53 -6.70 -6.21
N THR A 204 5.71 -7.26 -7.39
CA THR A 204 4.86 -6.96 -8.54
C THR A 204 3.40 -7.21 -8.17
N LEU A 205 2.52 -6.26 -8.48
CA LEU A 205 1.09 -6.32 -8.15
C LEU A 205 0.25 -6.22 -9.42
N ARG A 206 -0.70 -7.13 -9.62
CA ARG A 206 -1.76 -7.01 -10.61
C ARG A 206 -3.02 -6.46 -9.96
N VAL A 207 -3.64 -5.45 -10.55
CA VAL A 207 -4.90 -4.85 -10.12
C VAL A 207 -5.89 -4.91 -11.28
N GLU A 208 -7.08 -5.48 -11.02
CA GLU A 208 -8.16 -5.57 -11.99
C GLU A 208 -9.10 -4.37 -11.96
N GLY A 209 -9.85 -4.16 -13.06
CA GLY A 209 -10.96 -3.22 -13.09
C GLY A 209 -10.57 -1.74 -13.19
N MET A 210 -9.32 -1.42 -13.47
CA MET A 210 -8.88 -0.04 -13.62
C MET A 210 -9.22 0.56 -14.98
N THR A 211 -9.26 1.87 -15.04
CA THR A 211 -9.43 2.66 -16.27
C THR A 211 -8.09 3.21 -16.74
N ILE A 212 -7.84 3.14 -18.05
CA ILE A 212 -6.72 3.79 -18.72
C ILE A 212 -7.30 4.86 -19.63
N ALA A 213 -6.76 6.07 -19.58
CA ALA A 213 -7.06 7.16 -20.46
C ALA A 213 -5.76 7.81 -20.96
N GLY A 214 -5.73 8.21 -22.20
CA GLY A 214 -4.58 8.84 -22.86
C GLY A 214 -4.73 8.71 -24.37
N ALA A 215 -3.99 9.52 -25.11
CA ALA A 215 -4.04 9.55 -26.57
C ALA A 215 -3.41 8.29 -27.16
#